data_334abd97eaa966f8ddca4e8f0bc0cd78
#
_entry.id   334abd97eaa966f8ddca4e8f0bc0cd78
#
_cell.length_a   1.000
_cell.length_b   1.000
_cell.length_c   1.000
_cell.angle_alpha   90.00
_cell.angle_beta   90.00
_cell.angle_gamma   90.00
#
_symmetry.space_group_name_H-M   'P 1'
#
loop_
_entity.id
_entity.type
_entity.pdbx_description
1 polymer ?
#
loop_
_entity_poly.entity_id
_entity_poly.type
_entity_poly.pdbx_seq_one_letter_code
_entity_poly.pdbx_strand_id
1 'polypeptide(L)'
;MAKKTPEINSSSTADIAFLLLCYFLMTTTMGDQSGLQRRLPPIPDSKEIQDQKVNRRNIVIVRINSADKLFAGNEAMDITFLKDKMKEFLSNPADSPELPEKEAKEIGGKTYMVSKGVISLQNDRGTSYQAYLEIGRASCRERV
;
A
#
# COMPACT_ATOMS: atom_id res chain seq x y z
N MET A 1 -15.13 -34.00 66.58
CA MET A 1 -13.97 -33.11 66.41
C MET A 1 -14.06 -32.49 65.03
N ALA A 2 -14.50 -31.26 64.94
CA ALA A 2 -14.57 -30.54 63.65
C ALA A 2 -13.16 -30.11 63.20
N LYS A 3 -12.75 -30.59 62.05
CA LYS A 3 -11.45 -30.26 61.44
C LYS A 3 -11.52 -28.82 60.95
N LYS A 4 -10.79 -27.91 61.59
CA LYS A 4 -10.69 -26.50 61.17
C LYS A 4 -10.04 -26.44 59.77
N THR A 5 -10.75 -25.99 58.77
CA THR A 5 -10.18 -25.76 57.46
C THR A 5 -9.12 -24.65 57.54
N PRO A 6 -7.95 -24.81 56.95
CA PRO A 6 -6.92 -23.76 56.97
C PRO A 6 -7.47 -22.52 56.22
N GLU A 7 -7.43 -21.39 56.87
CA GLU A 7 -7.76 -20.11 56.25
C GLU A 7 -6.68 -19.76 55.24
N ILE A 8 -7.04 -19.65 53.97
CA ILE A 8 -6.15 -19.18 52.89
C ILE A 8 -5.93 -17.68 53.12
N ASN A 9 -4.68 -17.27 53.23
CA ASN A 9 -4.33 -15.87 53.39
C ASN A 9 -4.68 -15.09 52.12
N SER A 10 -5.80 -14.36 52.15
CA SER A 10 -6.32 -13.57 51.01
C SER A 10 -5.29 -12.54 50.47
N SER A 11 -4.42 -12.03 51.36
CA SER A 11 -3.40 -11.08 50.97
C SER A 11 -2.36 -11.68 50.01
N SER A 12 -1.89 -12.92 50.31
CA SER A 12 -0.94 -13.61 49.43
C SER A 12 -1.55 -14.02 48.09
N THR A 13 -2.84 -14.40 48.09
CA THR A 13 -3.56 -14.76 46.86
C THR A 13 -3.77 -13.53 45.97
N ALA A 14 -4.10 -12.38 46.56
CA ALA A 14 -4.26 -11.12 45.85
C ALA A 14 -2.94 -10.65 45.21
N ASP A 15 -1.81 -10.83 45.90
CA ASP A 15 -0.50 -10.45 45.34
C ASP A 15 -0.12 -11.33 44.13
N ILE A 16 -0.34 -12.64 44.23
CA ILE A 16 -0.09 -13.55 43.10
C ILE A 16 -1.00 -13.18 41.90
N ALA A 17 -2.28 -12.91 42.15
CA ALA A 17 -3.20 -12.48 41.09
C ALA A 17 -2.79 -11.18 40.44
N PHE A 18 -2.31 -10.22 41.24
CA PHE A 18 -1.82 -8.94 40.72
C PHE A 18 -0.54 -9.11 39.87
N LEU A 19 0.42 -9.92 40.33
CA LEU A 19 1.64 -10.22 39.57
C LEU A 19 1.33 -10.95 38.27
N LEU A 20 0.38 -11.88 38.25
CA LEU A 20 -0.10 -12.54 37.05
C LEU A 20 -0.75 -11.54 36.07
N LEU A 21 -1.57 -10.63 36.58
CA LEU A 21 -2.18 -9.58 35.76
C LEU A 21 -1.12 -8.69 35.10
N CYS A 22 -0.15 -8.23 35.88
CA CYS A 22 0.97 -7.44 35.38
C CYS A 22 1.79 -8.22 34.34
N TYR A 23 2.06 -9.48 34.58
CA TYR A 23 2.76 -10.34 33.62
C TYR A 23 2.01 -10.48 32.33
N PHE A 24 0.71 -10.72 32.34
CA PHE A 24 -0.12 -10.81 31.14
C PHE A 24 -0.18 -9.45 30.40
N LEU A 25 -0.33 -8.34 31.10
CA LEU A 25 -0.29 -7.02 30.47
C LEU A 25 1.04 -6.75 29.77
N MET A 26 2.16 -7.21 30.36
CA MET A 26 3.49 -7.01 29.80
C MET A 26 3.78 -7.93 28.61
N THR A 27 3.26 -9.17 28.65
CA THR A 27 3.47 -10.16 27.57
C THR A 27 2.47 -10.04 26.43
N THR A 28 1.29 -9.48 26.66
CA THR A 28 0.26 -9.23 25.64
C THR A 28 0.31 -7.83 25.04
N THR A 29 1.47 -7.17 25.04
CA THR A 29 1.64 -6.00 24.18
C THR A 29 1.53 -6.48 22.73
N MET A 30 0.32 -6.41 22.19
CA MET A 30 0.09 -6.50 20.78
C MET A 30 0.87 -5.36 20.16
N GLY A 31 1.97 -5.68 19.49
CA GLY A 31 2.66 -4.70 18.67
C GLY A 31 1.64 -4.13 17.70
N ASP A 32 1.45 -2.82 17.74
CA ASP A 32 0.67 -2.11 16.75
C ASP A 32 1.23 -2.47 15.39
N GLN A 33 0.55 -3.37 14.70
CA GLN A 33 0.88 -3.66 13.31
C GLN A 33 0.46 -2.43 12.50
N SER A 34 1.34 -1.46 12.44
CA SER A 34 1.20 -0.31 11.55
C SER A 34 1.33 -0.79 10.10
N GLY A 35 0.25 -1.37 9.61
CA GLY A 35 0.11 -1.76 8.23
C GLY A 35 -0.32 -0.57 7.37
N LEU A 36 0.12 -0.54 6.12
CA LEU A 36 -0.39 0.42 5.15
C LEU A 36 -1.83 0.04 4.78
N GLN A 37 -2.80 0.77 5.31
CA GLN A 37 -4.20 0.54 4.95
C GLN A 37 -4.45 1.04 3.54
N ARG A 38 -4.65 0.13 2.59
CA ARG A 38 -5.08 0.44 1.23
C ARG A 38 -6.54 0.08 1.05
N ARG A 39 -7.30 1.05 0.56
CA ARG A 39 -8.66 0.81 0.13
C ARG A 39 -8.61 0.26 -1.30
N LEU A 40 -9.08 -0.97 -1.48
CA LEU A 40 -9.26 -1.51 -2.83
C LEU A 40 -10.34 -0.70 -3.57
N PRO A 41 -10.18 -0.49 -4.88
CA PRO A 41 -11.25 0.11 -5.68
C PRO A 41 -12.51 -0.76 -5.56
N PRO A 42 -13.70 -0.13 -5.58
CA PRO A 42 -14.95 -0.89 -5.60
C PRO A 42 -14.97 -1.81 -6.82
N ILE A 43 -15.60 -2.97 -6.68
CA ILE A 43 -15.81 -3.88 -7.80
C ILE A 43 -16.65 -3.13 -8.83
N PRO A 44 -16.16 -2.90 -10.05
CA PRO A 44 -16.91 -2.17 -11.05
C PRO A 44 -18.15 -2.96 -11.44
N ASP A 45 -19.30 -2.32 -11.42
CA ASP A 45 -20.52 -2.88 -11.99
C ASP A 45 -20.30 -3.09 -13.48
N SER A 46 -20.74 -4.25 -14.00
CA SER A 46 -20.47 -4.70 -15.36
C SER A 46 -20.91 -3.73 -16.47
N LYS A 47 -21.68 -2.70 -16.13
CA LYS A 47 -22.12 -1.63 -17.04
C LYS A 47 -21.10 -0.47 -17.16
N GLU A 48 -20.31 -0.20 -16.11
CA GLU A 48 -19.33 0.90 -16.11
C GLU A 48 -18.01 0.53 -16.82
N ILE A 49 -17.73 -0.77 -17.00
CA ILE A 49 -16.50 -1.24 -17.67
C ILE A 49 -16.50 -0.86 -19.16
N GLN A 50 -17.67 -0.65 -19.78
CA GLN A 50 -17.77 -0.39 -21.24
C GLN A 50 -17.44 1.05 -21.63
N ASP A 51 -17.50 2.03 -20.72
CA ASP A 51 -17.35 3.45 -21.06
C ASP A 51 -15.97 4.06 -20.77
N GLN A 52 -15.11 3.36 -20.01
CA GLN A 52 -13.75 3.85 -19.79
C GLN A 52 -12.78 3.32 -20.85
N LYS A 53 -12.91 3.80 -22.09
CA LYS A 53 -11.86 3.66 -23.10
C LYS A 53 -10.63 4.49 -22.68
N VAL A 54 -9.83 3.93 -21.79
CA VAL A 54 -8.53 4.52 -21.48
C VAL A 54 -7.61 4.27 -22.68
N ASN A 55 -7.11 5.33 -23.27
CA ASN A 55 -6.16 5.23 -24.37
C ASN A 55 -4.92 4.44 -23.92
N ARG A 56 -4.44 3.51 -24.75
CA ARG A 56 -3.26 2.68 -24.45
C ARG A 56 -2.04 3.49 -24.05
N ARG A 57 -1.86 4.66 -24.63
CA ARG A 57 -0.77 5.59 -24.31
C ARG A 57 -0.82 6.14 -22.88
N ASN A 58 -2.01 6.15 -22.27
CA ASN A 58 -2.21 6.66 -20.92
C ASN A 58 -1.95 5.62 -19.84
N ILE A 59 -1.63 4.37 -20.23
CA ILE A 59 -1.43 3.27 -19.27
C ILE A 59 0.01 2.78 -19.35
N VAL A 60 0.69 2.77 -18.22
CA VAL A 60 1.93 2.02 -18.04
C VAL A 60 1.69 0.83 -17.12
N ILE A 61 2.11 -0.36 -17.57
CA ILE A 61 1.97 -1.58 -16.79
C ILE A 61 3.31 -1.87 -16.13
N VAL A 62 3.31 -1.90 -14.81
CA VAL A 62 4.45 -2.29 -13.99
C VAL A 62 4.20 -3.69 -13.47
N ARG A 63 5.06 -4.64 -13.85
CA ARG A 63 4.95 -6.05 -13.44
C ARG A 63 6.08 -6.41 -12.49
N ILE A 64 5.76 -7.21 -11.49
CA ILE A 64 6.74 -7.77 -10.56
C ILE A 64 6.65 -9.29 -10.67
N ASN A 65 7.79 -9.92 -10.89
CA ASN A 65 7.90 -11.36 -10.94
C ASN A 65 8.04 -11.95 -9.53
N SER A 66 7.84 -13.26 -9.40
CA SER A 66 8.10 -14.05 -8.18
C SER A 66 9.55 -13.98 -7.68
N ALA A 67 10.50 -13.57 -8.52
CA ALA A 67 11.90 -13.31 -8.17
C ALA A 67 12.18 -11.83 -7.84
N ASP A 68 11.14 -11.05 -7.51
CA ASP A 68 11.19 -9.61 -7.17
C ASP A 68 11.82 -8.72 -8.27
N LYS A 69 11.86 -9.23 -9.51
CA LYS A 69 12.32 -8.45 -10.66
C LYS A 69 11.21 -7.58 -11.20
N LEU A 70 11.53 -6.30 -11.41
CA LEU A 70 10.63 -5.29 -11.91
C LEU A 70 10.71 -5.17 -13.43
N PHE A 71 9.54 -5.07 -14.05
CA PHE A 71 9.36 -4.77 -15.47
C PHE A 71 8.40 -3.58 -15.61
N ALA A 72 8.84 -2.52 -16.24
CA ALA A 72 7.96 -1.40 -16.60
C ALA A 72 7.72 -1.39 -18.12
N GLY A 73 6.50 -1.69 -18.51
CA GLY A 73 6.20 -2.00 -19.91
C GLY A 73 6.87 -3.30 -20.32
N ASN A 74 7.83 -3.24 -21.25
CA ASN A 74 8.61 -4.40 -21.73
C ASN A 74 10.08 -4.40 -21.28
N GLU A 75 10.51 -3.43 -20.49
CA GLU A 75 11.89 -3.27 -20.04
C GLU A 75 12.04 -3.74 -18.59
N ALA A 76 13.05 -4.60 -18.35
CA ALA A 76 13.46 -4.92 -17.00
C ALA A 76 14.25 -3.74 -16.44
N MET A 77 13.93 -3.30 -15.23
CA MET A 77 14.61 -2.19 -14.59
C MET A 77 14.72 -2.37 -13.08
N ASP A 78 15.61 -1.57 -12.49
CA ASP A 78 15.74 -1.49 -11.04
C ASP A 78 14.71 -0.51 -10.46
N ILE A 79 14.35 -0.71 -9.18
CA ILE A 79 13.39 0.10 -8.43
C ILE A 79 13.84 1.57 -8.36
N THR A 80 15.15 1.80 -8.31
CA THR A 80 15.72 3.16 -8.25
C THR A 80 15.38 4.00 -9.47
N PHE A 81 15.38 3.38 -10.66
CA PHE A 81 15.06 4.06 -11.93
C PHE A 81 13.55 4.17 -12.17
N LEU A 82 12.75 3.33 -11.50
CA LEU A 82 11.31 3.35 -11.66
C LEU A 82 10.72 4.72 -11.36
N LYS A 83 11.19 5.37 -10.32
CA LYS A 83 10.71 6.67 -9.89
C LYS A 83 10.88 7.73 -10.97
N ASP A 84 12.07 7.81 -11.56
CA ASP A 84 12.39 8.81 -12.58
C ASP A 84 11.61 8.54 -13.87
N LYS A 85 11.48 7.27 -14.26
CA LYS A 85 10.66 6.87 -15.41
C LYS A 85 9.16 7.17 -15.20
N MET A 86 8.63 6.94 -14.01
CA MET A 86 7.25 7.28 -13.69
C MET A 86 7.03 8.79 -13.67
N LYS A 87 7.99 9.56 -13.20
CA LYS A 87 7.95 11.01 -13.21
C LYS A 87 7.95 11.56 -14.65
N GLU A 88 8.84 11.05 -15.49
CA GLU A 88 8.88 11.41 -16.92
C GLU A 88 7.56 11.05 -17.61
N PHE A 89 7.04 9.84 -17.38
CA PHE A 89 5.76 9.39 -17.92
C PHE A 89 4.61 10.30 -17.50
N LEU A 90 4.48 10.63 -16.22
CA LEU A 90 3.38 11.46 -15.72
C LEU A 90 3.54 12.94 -16.12
N SER A 91 4.77 13.48 -16.12
CA SER A 91 5.01 14.90 -16.40
C SER A 91 4.94 15.22 -17.90
N ASN A 92 5.23 14.22 -18.75
CA ASN A 92 5.28 14.39 -20.24
C ASN A 92 5.85 15.74 -20.65
N PRO A 93 7.12 16.06 -20.33
CA PRO A 93 7.66 17.41 -20.53
C PRO A 93 7.70 17.83 -22.00
N ALA A 94 7.83 16.86 -22.91
CA ALA A 94 7.94 17.09 -24.35
C ALA A 94 6.60 17.02 -25.10
N ASP A 95 5.49 16.81 -24.38
CA ASP A 95 4.13 16.61 -24.93
C ASP A 95 4.08 15.57 -26.07
N SER A 96 4.84 14.48 -25.86
CA SER A 96 4.98 13.41 -26.85
C SER A 96 3.68 12.65 -27.04
N PRO A 97 3.33 12.25 -28.29
CA PRO A 97 2.09 11.51 -28.57
C PRO A 97 2.08 10.09 -27.98
N GLU A 98 3.23 9.55 -27.58
CA GLU A 98 3.38 8.24 -26.93
C GLU A 98 3.14 8.29 -25.42
N LEU A 99 3.23 9.48 -24.82
CA LEU A 99 3.05 9.71 -23.39
C LEU A 99 1.63 10.19 -23.09
N PRO A 100 1.19 10.12 -21.79
CA PRO A 100 -0.16 10.49 -21.42
C PRO A 100 -0.56 11.91 -21.78
N GLU A 101 -1.83 12.06 -22.11
CA GLU A 101 -2.48 13.35 -22.32
C GLU A 101 -2.55 14.13 -21.00
N LYS A 102 -2.48 15.45 -21.14
CA LYS A 102 -2.73 16.38 -20.05
C LYS A 102 -4.12 17.01 -20.21
N GLU A 103 -4.78 17.21 -19.11
CA GLU A 103 -6.06 17.92 -19.05
C GLU A 103 -5.95 19.11 -18.11
N ALA A 104 -6.46 20.25 -18.55
CA ALA A 104 -6.54 21.42 -17.68
C ALA A 104 -7.66 21.23 -16.68
N LYS A 105 -7.34 21.20 -15.38
CA LYS A 105 -8.30 21.06 -14.29
C LYS A 105 -8.18 22.24 -13.34
N GLU A 106 -9.30 22.86 -13.04
CA GLU A 106 -9.37 23.95 -12.07
C GLU A 106 -9.43 23.37 -10.64
N ILE A 107 -8.44 23.69 -9.83
CA ILE A 107 -8.38 23.30 -8.43
C ILE A 107 -8.13 24.56 -7.60
N GLY A 108 -9.08 24.93 -6.76
CA GLY A 108 -8.95 26.10 -5.88
C GLY A 108 -8.81 27.45 -6.62
N GLY A 109 -9.42 27.61 -7.81
CA GLY A 109 -9.37 28.84 -8.60
C GLY A 109 -8.09 29.03 -9.42
N LYS A 110 -7.24 27.99 -9.50
CA LYS A 110 -6.06 27.95 -10.37
C LYS A 110 -6.17 26.77 -11.34
N THR A 111 -5.81 27.00 -12.58
CA THR A 111 -5.80 25.95 -13.62
C THR A 111 -4.48 25.20 -13.56
N TYR A 112 -4.55 23.88 -13.34
CA TYR A 112 -3.41 22.98 -13.36
C TYR A 112 -3.53 22.01 -14.52
N MET A 113 -2.41 21.74 -15.19
CA MET A 113 -2.31 20.68 -16.20
C MET A 113 -2.10 19.33 -15.52
N VAL A 114 -3.15 18.52 -15.44
CA VAL A 114 -3.13 17.21 -14.79
C VAL A 114 -2.96 16.11 -15.84
N SER A 115 -2.03 15.19 -15.62
CA SER A 115 -1.83 14.04 -16.50
C SER A 115 -2.97 13.02 -16.36
N LYS A 116 -3.43 12.45 -17.48
CA LYS A 116 -4.36 11.30 -17.52
C LYS A 116 -3.63 9.95 -17.38
N GLY A 117 -2.35 9.96 -17.05
CA GLY A 117 -1.54 8.75 -16.88
C GLY A 117 -2.04 7.85 -15.76
N VAL A 118 -2.19 6.56 -16.07
CA VAL A 118 -2.58 5.50 -15.13
C VAL A 118 -1.45 4.49 -15.02
N ILE A 119 -1.02 4.21 -13.81
CA ILE A 119 -0.02 3.19 -13.51
C ILE A 119 -0.75 1.94 -13.03
N SER A 120 -0.66 0.86 -13.80
CA SER A 120 -1.23 -0.45 -13.44
C SER A 120 -0.13 -1.32 -12.85
N LEU A 121 -0.25 -1.65 -11.57
CA LEU A 121 0.69 -2.53 -10.88
C LEU A 121 0.16 -3.97 -10.89
N GLN A 122 0.92 -4.87 -11.49
CA GLN A 122 0.63 -6.30 -11.55
C GLN A 122 1.72 -7.07 -10.81
N ASN A 123 1.38 -7.71 -9.72
CA ASN A 123 2.28 -8.53 -8.93
C ASN A 123 1.91 -10.01 -9.05
N ASP A 124 2.91 -10.87 -9.08
CA ASP A 124 2.74 -12.31 -9.01
C ASP A 124 2.47 -12.75 -7.56
N ARG A 125 1.86 -13.92 -7.37
CA ARG A 125 1.59 -14.47 -6.02
C ARG A 125 2.84 -14.74 -5.19
N GLY A 126 3.96 -14.99 -5.85
CA GLY A 126 5.24 -15.25 -5.21
C GLY A 126 6.05 -14.00 -4.88
N THR A 127 5.57 -12.81 -5.25
CA THR A 127 6.28 -11.54 -5.00
C THR A 127 6.36 -11.25 -3.50
N SER A 128 7.53 -10.81 -3.02
CA SER A 128 7.69 -10.42 -1.62
C SER A 128 6.89 -9.16 -1.29
N TYR A 129 6.33 -9.12 -0.09
CA TYR A 129 5.59 -7.96 0.38
C TYR A 129 6.48 -6.70 0.47
N GLN A 130 7.77 -6.89 0.72
CA GLN A 130 8.74 -5.81 0.76
C GLN A 130 8.89 -5.14 -0.62
N ALA A 131 9.09 -5.93 -1.70
CA ALA A 131 9.19 -5.40 -3.06
C ALA A 131 7.91 -4.65 -3.46
N TYR A 132 6.75 -5.18 -3.11
CA TYR A 132 5.47 -4.50 -3.35
C TYR A 132 5.38 -3.13 -2.64
N LEU A 133 5.81 -3.05 -1.38
CA LEU A 133 5.82 -1.78 -0.63
C LEU A 133 6.82 -0.77 -1.21
N GLU A 134 8.01 -1.20 -1.59
CA GLU A 134 9.04 -0.33 -2.16
C GLU A 134 8.58 0.28 -3.48
N ILE A 135 7.99 -0.52 -4.36
CA ILE A 135 7.43 -0.04 -5.63
C ILE A 135 6.22 0.87 -5.39
N GLY A 136 5.34 0.50 -4.45
CA GLY A 136 4.23 1.36 -4.06
C GLY A 136 4.70 2.71 -3.53
N ARG A 137 5.79 2.73 -2.76
CA ARG A 137 6.40 3.94 -2.23
C ARG A 137 7.07 4.78 -3.33
N ALA A 138 7.74 4.14 -4.30
CA ALA A 138 8.35 4.80 -5.44
C ALA A 138 7.29 5.45 -6.35
N SER A 139 6.16 4.78 -6.60
CA SER A 139 5.09 5.28 -7.48
C SER A 139 4.13 6.26 -6.79
N CYS A 140 3.90 6.17 -5.47
CA CYS A 140 2.96 7.03 -4.76
C CYS A 140 3.57 8.36 -4.26
N ARG A 141 4.89 8.47 -4.16
CA ARG A 141 5.56 9.68 -3.64
C ARG A 141 5.52 10.87 -4.59
N GLU A 142 5.07 10.68 -5.83
CA GLU A 142 4.98 11.73 -6.86
C GLU A 142 3.58 12.35 -6.97
N ARG A 143 2.76 12.29 -5.92
CA ARG A 143 1.60 13.18 -5.84
C ARG A 143 2.10 14.59 -5.50
N VAL A 144 2.42 15.32 -6.52
CA VAL A 144 2.59 16.78 -6.42
C VAL A 144 1.25 17.43 -6.65
#